data_7ee76412d91d8cd64113e96e55751aef
#
_entry.id   7ee76412d91d8cd64113e96e55751aef
#
_cell.length_a   1.000
_cell.length_b   1.000
_cell.length_c   1.000
_cell.angle_alpha   90.00
_cell.angle_beta   90.00
_cell.angle_gamma   90.00
#
_symmetry.space_group_name_H-M   'P 1'
#
loop_
_entity.id
_entity.type
_entity.pdbx_description
1 polymer ?
#
loop_
_entity_poly.entity_id
_entity_poly.type
_entity_poly.pdbx_seq_one_letter_code
_entity_poly.pdbx_strand_id
1 'polypeptide(L)'
;MSIDTIEKPPAEQPLPQIADKKPETAEKLVIFAWSGELDKLWPTMILATTGAAMGKETTVFFTFWGLFPLVKNEIRLTGENWMQKMLSMMNRGGDQHMKLSKMNFAGAGPAMMKHLAGEHHVASPHELMEMAKELGVHLIPCQMTMDMMGLKREDLIDGLDEPAGATMALAQAQGAITLFI
;
A
#
# COMPACT_ATOMS: atom_id res chain seq x y z
N MET A 1 -38.20 40.82 -19.66
CA MET A 1 -37.82 39.56 -18.97
C MET A 1 -36.32 39.40 -19.23
N SER A 2 -35.50 40.04 -18.35
CA SER A 2 -34.06 40.15 -18.55
C SER A 2 -33.39 38.94 -17.94
N ILE A 3 -32.69 38.24 -18.80
CA ILE A 3 -31.78 37.18 -18.43
C ILE A 3 -30.39 37.83 -18.50
N ASP A 4 -29.82 38.16 -17.39
CA ASP A 4 -28.41 38.46 -17.27
C ASP A 4 -28.02 38.65 -15.80
N THR A 5 -27.46 37.61 -15.23
CA THR A 5 -26.33 37.76 -14.28
C THR A 5 -25.70 36.39 -14.07
N ILE A 6 -24.89 36.00 -15.03
CA ILE A 6 -23.92 34.93 -14.77
C ILE A 6 -22.86 35.56 -13.88
N GLU A 7 -22.92 35.23 -12.61
CA GLU A 7 -21.92 35.67 -11.63
C GLU A 7 -20.56 35.06 -11.99
N LYS A 8 -19.61 35.95 -12.23
CA LYS A 8 -18.23 35.58 -12.57
C LYS A 8 -17.64 34.73 -11.43
N PRO A 9 -17.03 33.58 -11.70
CA PRO A 9 -16.41 32.77 -10.65
C PRO A 9 -15.40 33.60 -9.87
N PRO A 10 -15.30 33.40 -8.54
CA PRO A 10 -14.35 34.14 -7.72
C PRO A 10 -12.92 33.95 -8.23
N ALA A 11 -12.17 35.03 -8.25
CA ALA A 11 -10.78 35.03 -8.70
C ALA A 11 -9.98 33.96 -7.95
N GLU A 12 -9.31 33.14 -8.70
CA GLU A 12 -8.40 32.09 -8.22
C GLU A 12 -7.43 32.72 -7.21
N GLN A 13 -7.53 32.34 -5.94
CA GLN A 13 -6.58 32.80 -4.92
C GLN A 13 -5.22 32.22 -5.28
N PRO A 14 -4.16 33.04 -5.33
CA PRO A 14 -2.81 32.51 -5.58
C PRO A 14 -2.48 31.49 -4.50
N LEU A 15 -2.05 30.31 -4.94
CA LEU A 15 -1.57 29.25 -4.06
C LEU A 15 -0.52 29.85 -3.11
N PRO A 16 -0.55 29.54 -1.81
CA PRO A 16 0.45 30.01 -0.89
C PRO A 16 1.82 29.64 -1.42
N GLN A 17 2.67 30.64 -1.67
CA GLN A 17 4.05 30.41 -2.07
C GLN A 17 4.72 29.66 -0.91
N ILE A 18 4.93 28.38 -1.09
CA ILE A 18 5.78 27.60 -0.22
C ILE A 18 7.16 28.21 -0.38
N ALA A 19 7.59 28.95 0.66
CA ALA A 19 8.84 29.66 0.65
C ALA A 19 9.96 28.74 0.16
N ASP A 20 10.82 29.27 -0.74
CA ASP A 20 12.01 28.63 -1.34
C ASP A 20 13.07 28.24 -0.29
N LYS A 21 12.68 27.58 0.78
CA LYS A 21 13.58 26.80 1.58
C LYS A 21 13.76 25.51 0.75
N LYS A 22 14.87 25.42 0.01
CA LYS A 22 15.31 24.17 -0.61
C LYS A 22 15.05 23.09 0.44
N PRO A 23 14.07 22.20 0.24
CA PRO A 23 13.81 21.19 1.25
C PRO A 23 15.09 20.40 1.39
N GLU A 24 15.58 20.29 2.61
CA GLU A 24 16.52 19.25 2.97
C GLU A 24 15.77 17.96 2.59
N THR A 25 16.08 17.47 1.37
CA THR A 25 15.31 16.38 0.77
C THR A 25 15.56 15.16 1.63
N ALA A 26 14.58 14.77 2.43
CA ALA A 26 14.67 13.51 3.13
C ALA A 26 15.03 12.44 2.10
N GLU A 27 16.20 11.82 2.25
CA GLU A 27 16.73 10.82 1.33
C GLU A 27 15.93 9.51 1.43
N LYS A 28 15.10 9.40 2.48
CA LYS A 28 14.35 8.18 2.81
C LYS A 28 12.83 8.41 2.79
N LEU A 29 12.13 7.39 2.34
CA LEU A 29 10.67 7.28 2.43
C LEU A 29 10.33 5.96 3.14
N VAL A 30 9.58 6.02 4.23
CA VAL A 30 9.09 4.84 4.94
C VAL A 30 7.57 4.85 4.98
N ILE A 31 6.96 3.79 4.48
CA ILE A 31 5.50 3.62 4.46
C ILE A 31 5.13 2.46 5.37
N PHE A 32 4.31 2.71 6.37
CA PHE A 32 3.69 1.68 7.20
C PHE A 32 2.36 1.29 6.57
N ALA A 33 2.33 0.14 5.91
CA ALA A 33 1.13 -0.43 5.30
C ALA A 33 0.44 -1.35 6.32
N TRP A 34 -0.64 -0.87 6.95
CA TRP A 34 -1.38 -1.63 7.97
C TRP A 34 -2.68 -2.23 7.45
N SER A 35 -3.17 -1.75 6.30
CA SER A 35 -4.43 -2.18 5.70
C SER A 35 -4.19 -3.07 4.48
N GLY A 36 -4.98 -4.13 4.37
CA GLY A 36 -4.97 -5.07 3.24
C GLY A 36 -6.03 -4.78 2.17
N GLU A 37 -6.68 -3.60 2.24
CA GLU A 37 -7.68 -3.22 1.26
C GLU A 37 -7.03 -2.68 -0.02
N LEU A 38 -7.69 -2.96 -1.15
CA LEU A 38 -7.20 -2.59 -2.48
C LEU A 38 -6.96 -1.09 -2.62
N ASP A 39 -7.88 -0.27 -2.11
CA ASP A 39 -7.81 1.18 -2.14
C ASP A 39 -6.79 1.79 -1.16
N LYS A 40 -6.14 0.96 -0.35
CA LYS A 40 -4.99 1.33 0.49
C LYS A 40 -3.68 0.85 -0.10
N LEU A 41 -3.63 -0.41 -0.52
CA LEU A 41 -2.43 -0.97 -1.11
C LEU A 41 -2.03 -0.25 -2.40
N TRP A 42 -3.01 0.08 -3.25
CA TRP A 42 -2.73 0.73 -4.54
C TRP A 42 -1.96 2.05 -4.37
N PRO A 43 -2.45 3.05 -3.61
CA PRO A 43 -1.68 4.27 -3.36
C PRO A 43 -0.37 4.01 -2.60
N THR A 44 -0.32 3.02 -1.70
CA THR A 44 0.92 2.62 -1.04
C THR A 44 1.99 2.25 -2.06
N MET A 45 1.66 1.39 -3.02
CA MET A 45 2.63 0.94 -4.02
C MET A 45 2.96 2.03 -5.05
N ILE A 46 2.00 2.90 -5.43
CA ILE A 46 2.27 4.08 -6.27
C ILE A 46 3.27 5.01 -5.57
N LEU A 47 3.08 5.30 -4.30
CA LEU A 47 3.99 6.18 -3.55
C LEU A 47 5.36 5.54 -3.36
N ALA A 48 5.41 4.23 -3.10
CA ALA A 48 6.68 3.51 -2.95
C ALA A 48 7.50 3.51 -4.24
N THR A 49 6.90 3.15 -5.37
CA THR A 49 7.58 3.17 -6.67
C THR A 49 7.98 4.57 -7.09
N THR A 50 7.14 5.57 -6.85
CA THR A 50 7.46 6.98 -7.12
C THR A 50 8.62 7.45 -6.25
N GLY A 51 8.63 7.12 -4.95
CA GLY A 51 9.73 7.47 -4.04
C GLY A 51 11.06 6.90 -4.52
N ALA A 52 11.08 5.62 -4.89
CA ALA A 52 12.27 4.97 -5.43
C ALA A 52 12.71 5.58 -6.78
N ALA A 53 11.78 5.86 -7.69
CA ALA A 53 12.07 6.53 -8.96
C ALA A 53 12.63 7.96 -8.77
N MET A 54 12.30 8.63 -7.67
CA MET A 54 12.88 9.91 -7.26
C MET A 54 14.26 9.78 -6.60
N GLY A 55 14.82 8.56 -6.52
CA GLY A 55 16.11 8.29 -5.91
C GLY A 55 16.09 8.22 -4.38
N LYS A 56 14.91 8.03 -3.75
CA LYS A 56 14.81 7.87 -2.30
C LYS A 56 15.01 6.41 -1.91
N GLU A 57 15.75 6.16 -0.84
CA GLU A 57 15.75 4.88 -0.16
C GLU A 57 14.33 4.64 0.39
N THR A 58 13.61 3.73 -0.26
CA THR A 58 12.18 3.54 0.02
C THR A 58 11.94 2.20 0.69
N THR A 59 11.22 2.23 1.82
CA THR A 59 10.85 1.04 2.60
C THR A 59 9.33 1.01 2.77
N VAL A 60 8.72 -0.14 2.55
CA VAL A 60 7.32 -0.42 2.91
C VAL A 60 7.32 -1.51 3.98
N PHE A 61 6.87 -1.17 5.18
CA PHE A 61 6.72 -2.10 6.29
C PHE A 61 5.27 -2.59 6.37
N PHE A 62 5.06 -3.85 6.03
CA PHE A 62 3.73 -4.47 5.99
C PHE A 62 3.39 -5.08 7.34
N THR A 63 2.37 -4.55 7.98
CA THR A 63 1.93 -5.00 9.30
C THR A 63 0.42 -5.25 9.33
N PHE A 64 0.00 -6.07 10.26
CA PHE A 64 -1.40 -6.42 10.50
C PHE A 64 -2.11 -6.88 9.20
N TRP A 65 -3.22 -6.25 8.81
CA TRP A 65 -3.95 -6.62 7.59
C TRP A 65 -3.16 -6.30 6.31
N GLY A 66 -2.27 -5.32 6.36
CA GLY A 66 -1.38 -4.97 5.26
C GLY A 66 -0.42 -6.09 4.83
N LEU A 67 -0.22 -7.11 5.69
CA LEU A 67 0.59 -8.27 5.36
C LEU A 67 -0.10 -9.24 4.39
N PHE A 68 -1.42 -9.30 4.39
CA PHE A 68 -2.17 -10.30 3.60
C PHE A 68 -2.00 -10.17 2.09
N PRO A 69 -1.85 -9.00 1.47
CA PRO A 69 -1.50 -8.90 0.06
C PRO A 69 -0.20 -9.59 -0.35
N LEU A 70 0.72 -9.79 0.61
CA LEU A 70 1.99 -10.49 0.38
C LEU A 70 1.88 -12.01 0.45
N VAL A 71 0.74 -12.56 0.86
CA VAL A 71 0.50 -14.00 0.90
C VAL A 71 0.29 -14.51 -0.52
N LYS A 72 0.88 -15.66 -0.86
CA LYS A 72 0.69 -16.30 -2.16
C LYS A 72 -0.79 -16.61 -2.41
N ASN A 73 -1.26 -16.37 -3.62
CA ASN A 73 -2.68 -16.55 -4.00
C ASN A 73 -3.20 -18.00 -3.85
N GLU A 74 -2.32 -18.97 -3.89
CA GLU A 74 -2.63 -20.40 -3.77
C GLU A 74 -2.89 -20.81 -2.32
N ILE A 75 -2.37 -20.06 -1.36
CA ILE A 75 -2.50 -20.35 0.07
C ILE A 75 -3.92 -20.03 0.53
N ARG A 76 -4.63 -21.04 0.98
CA ARG A 76 -6.02 -20.91 1.43
C ARG A 76 -6.16 -20.87 2.94
N LEU A 77 -5.32 -21.61 3.65
CA LEU A 77 -5.36 -21.72 5.12
C LEU A 77 -3.95 -21.61 5.67
N THR A 78 -3.77 -20.71 6.61
CA THR A 78 -2.52 -20.50 7.34
C THR A 78 -2.74 -20.72 8.82
N GLY A 79 -1.64 -21.01 9.53
CA GLY A 79 -1.63 -21.18 10.97
C GLY A 79 -1.86 -22.62 11.41
N GLU A 80 -1.47 -22.87 12.66
CA GLU A 80 -1.55 -24.17 13.32
C GLU A 80 -2.84 -24.31 14.16
N ASN A 81 -3.27 -23.21 14.76
CA ASN A 81 -4.43 -23.16 15.63
C ASN A 81 -5.74 -22.95 14.86
N TRP A 82 -6.84 -23.45 15.40
CA TRP A 82 -8.16 -23.28 14.79
C TRP A 82 -8.58 -21.81 14.60
N MET A 83 -8.17 -20.91 15.51
CA MET A 83 -8.44 -19.47 15.39
C MET A 83 -7.69 -18.85 14.21
N GLN A 84 -6.41 -19.20 14.03
CA GLN A 84 -5.60 -18.73 12.90
C GLN A 84 -6.18 -19.23 11.57
N LYS A 85 -6.59 -20.50 11.52
CA LYS A 85 -7.27 -21.08 10.36
C LYS A 85 -8.59 -20.38 10.05
N MET A 86 -9.36 -20.05 11.05
CA MET A 86 -10.61 -19.28 10.88
C MET A 86 -10.34 -17.88 10.35
N LEU A 87 -9.34 -17.17 10.88
CA LEU A 87 -8.94 -15.85 10.40
C LEU A 87 -8.50 -15.90 8.93
N SER A 88 -7.67 -16.88 8.54
CA SER A 88 -7.22 -17.03 7.17
C SER A 88 -8.35 -17.40 6.21
N MET A 89 -9.35 -18.14 6.66
CA MET A 89 -10.55 -18.44 5.88
C MET A 89 -11.44 -17.21 5.68
N MET A 90 -11.56 -16.37 6.70
CA MET A 90 -12.36 -15.14 6.65
C MET A 90 -11.67 -14.02 5.86
N ASN A 91 -10.35 -13.96 5.91
CA ASN A 91 -9.53 -12.97 5.20
C ASN A 91 -8.48 -13.67 4.35
N ARG A 92 -8.92 -14.13 3.18
CA ARG A 92 -8.04 -14.80 2.22
C ARG A 92 -6.95 -13.84 1.76
N GLY A 93 -5.69 -14.28 1.88
CA GLY A 93 -4.53 -13.53 1.41
C GLY A 93 -4.38 -13.53 -0.11
N GLY A 94 -3.42 -12.74 -0.57
CA GLY A 94 -3.08 -12.57 -1.96
C GLY A 94 -3.66 -11.30 -2.60
N ASP A 95 -2.91 -10.74 -3.51
CA ASP A 95 -3.23 -9.49 -4.20
C ASP A 95 -4.50 -9.57 -5.08
N GLN A 96 -4.87 -10.80 -5.49
CA GLN A 96 -6.08 -11.03 -6.29
C GLN A 96 -7.37 -11.01 -5.46
N HIS A 97 -7.28 -11.27 -4.15
CA HIS A 97 -8.42 -11.43 -3.26
C HIS A 97 -8.74 -10.19 -2.41
N MET A 98 -8.04 -9.09 -2.66
CA MET A 98 -8.24 -7.85 -1.91
C MET A 98 -9.65 -7.28 -2.10
N LYS A 99 -10.19 -6.78 -1.00
CA LYS A 99 -11.49 -6.10 -0.94
C LYS A 99 -11.26 -4.59 -0.98
N LEU A 100 -12.29 -3.84 -1.37
CA LEU A 100 -12.32 -2.39 -1.13
C LEU A 100 -12.80 -2.10 0.29
N SER A 101 -12.30 -1.03 0.89
CA SER A 101 -12.76 -0.54 2.21
C SER A 101 -14.24 -0.13 2.16
N LYS A 102 -14.65 0.42 1.04
CA LYS A 102 -16.04 0.82 0.76
C LYS A 102 -16.47 0.27 -0.60
N MET A 103 -17.78 0.08 -0.76
CA MET A 103 -18.37 -0.35 -2.05
C MET A 103 -17.86 -1.72 -2.54
N ASN A 104 -17.57 -2.64 -1.62
CA ASN A 104 -17.04 -3.95 -2.00
C ASN A 104 -18.06 -4.81 -2.78
N PHE A 105 -19.37 -4.71 -2.47
CA PHE A 105 -20.50 -5.37 -3.16
C PHE A 105 -20.17 -6.84 -3.56
N ALA A 106 -19.76 -7.65 -2.60
CA ALA A 106 -19.37 -9.05 -2.82
C ALA A 106 -18.29 -9.24 -3.92
N GLY A 107 -17.40 -8.27 -4.10
CA GLY A 107 -16.30 -8.32 -5.07
C GLY A 107 -16.55 -7.57 -6.39
N ALA A 108 -17.78 -7.10 -6.65
CA ALA A 108 -18.06 -6.32 -7.85
C ALA A 108 -17.31 -4.97 -7.86
N GLY A 109 -17.17 -4.33 -6.69
CA GLY A 109 -16.43 -3.07 -6.56
C GLY A 109 -14.95 -3.19 -6.95
N PRO A 110 -14.18 -4.13 -6.39
CA PRO A 110 -12.80 -4.39 -6.82
C PRO A 110 -12.68 -4.70 -8.30
N ALA A 111 -13.59 -5.51 -8.88
CA ALA A 111 -13.59 -5.84 -10.30
C ALA A 111 -13.78 -4.59 -11.17
N MET A 112 -14.75 -3.74 -10.82
CA MET A 112 -15.01 -2.48 -11.52
C MET A 112 -13.83 -1.51 -11.41
N MET A 113 -13.21 -1.39 -10.22
CA MET A 113 -12.05 -0.52 -10.01
C MET A 113 -10.84 -0.98 -10.83
N LYS A 114 -10.57 -2.29 -10.87
CA LYS A 114 -9.50 -2.87 -11.70
C LYS A 114 -9.76 -2.64 -13.20
N HIS A 115 -11.02 -2.75 -13.63
CA HIS A 115 -11.39 -2.48 -15.03
C HIS A 115 -11.15 -1.02 -15.41
N LEU A 116 -11.63 -0.08 -14.60
CA LEU A 116 -11.39 1.36 -14.80
C LEU A 116 -9.90 1.70 -14.82
N ALA A 117 -9.12 1.12 -13.93
CA ALA A 117 -7.68 1.32 -13.91
C ALA A 117 -7.02 0.83 -15.21
N GLY A 118 -7.46 -0.31 -15.74
CA GLY A 118 -7.00 -0.83 -17.04
C GLY A 118 -7.33 0.11 -18.21
N GLU A 119 -8.54 0.69 -18.26
CA GLU A 119 -8.92 1.67 -19.27
C GLU A 119 -8.06 2.94 -19.23
N HIS A 120 -7.62 3.34 -18.04
CA HIS A 120 -6.76 4.51 -17.84
C HIS A 120 -5.26 4.18 -17.80
N HIS A 121 -4.88 2.96 -18.15
CA HIS A 121 -3.47 2.50 -18.14
C HIS A 121 -2.77 2.67 -16.78
N VAL A 122 -3.52 2.56 -15.69
CA VAL A 122 -2.96 2.57 -14.33
C VAL A 122 -2.48 1.17 -13.99
N ALA A 123 -1.20 1.03 -13.67
CA ALA A 123 -0.61 -0.24 -13.29
C ALA A 123 -1.34 -0.86 -12.08
N SER A 124 -1.59 -2.16 -12.13
CA SER A 124 -2.22 -2.90 -11.04
C SER A 124 -1.32 -2.96 -9.80
N PRO A 125 -1.87 -3.25 -8.61
CA PRO A 125 -1.04 -3.45 -7.41
C PRO A 125 0.02 -4.53 -7.58
N HIS A 126 -0.28 -5.58 -8.33
CA HIS A 126 0.69 -6.63 -8.65
C HIS A 126 1.86 -6.10 -9.48
N GLU A 127 1.57 -5.43 -10.59
CA GLU A 127 2.60 -4.80 -11.44
C GLU A 127 3.43 -3.78 -10.69
N LEU A 128 2.78 -2.96 -9.84
CA LEU A 128 3.49 -1.99 -9.00
C LEU A 128 4.38 -2.67 -7.95
N MET A 129 3.99 -3.83 -7.43
CA MET A 129 4.80 -4.60 -6.49
C MET A 129 6.04 -5.19 -7.16
N GLU A 130 5.90 -5.73 -8.37
CA GLU A 130 7.05 -6.19 -9.15
C GLU A 130 7.98 -5.03 -9.51
N MET A 131 7.42 -3.90 -9.97
CA MET A 131 8.18 -2.67 -10.24
C MET A 131 8.91 -2.17 -8.98
N ALA A 132 8.27 -2.23 -7.80
CA ALA A 132 8.90 -1.85 -6.55
C ALA A 132 10.14 -2.70 -6.24
N LYS A 133 10.05 -4.02 -6.46
CA LYS A 133 11.19 -4.94 -6.31
C LYS A 133 12.33 -4.59 -7.27
N GLU A 134 12.00 -4.33 -8.54
CA GLU A 134 12.97 -3.95 -9.57
C GLU A 134 13.65 -2.60 -9.25
N LEU A 135 12.93 -1.66 -8.64
CA LEU A 135 13.45 -0.36 -8.22
C LEU A 135 14.20 -0.42 -6.88
N GLY A 136 14.33 -1.59 -6.26
CA GLY A 136 15.04 -1.76 -5.00
C GLY A 136 14.29 -1.22 -3.79
N VAL A 137 12.96 -1.17 -3.84
CA VAL A 137 12.14 -0.86 -2.65
C VAL A 137 12.23 -2.00 -1.66
N HIS A 138 12.54 -1.68 -0.42
CA HIS A 138 12.52 -2.65 0.68
C HIS A 138 11.09 -3.00 1.07
N LEU A 139 10.68 -4.23 0.82
CA LEU A 139 9.35 -4.76 1.15
C LEU A 139 9.48 -5.68 2.37
N ILE A 140 9.19 -5.16 3.55
CA ILE A 140 9.50 -5.81 4.82
C ILE A 140 8.23 -6.31 5.51
N PRO A 141 8.03 -7.62 5.67
CA PRO A 141 6.92 -8.18 6.43
C PRO A 141 7.17 -8.07 7.95
N CYS A 142 6.12 -7.75 8.70
CA CYS A 142 6.18 -7.66 10.17
C CYS A 142 6.20 -9.06 10.80
N GLN A 143 7.31 -9.42 11.47
CA GLN A 143 7.47 -10.71 12.14
C GLN A 143 6.38 -10.98 13.17
N MET A 144 6.06 -10.00 14.02
CA MET A 144 5.03 -10.17 15.05
C MET A 144 3.65 -10.47 14.44
N THR A 145 3.33 -9.86 13.31
CA THR A 145 2.09 -10.14 12.60
C THR A 145 2.10 -11.54 11.99
N MET A 146 3.22 -11.96 11.43
CA MET A 146 3.38 -13.33 10.92
C MET A 146 3.12 -14.35 12.02
N ASP A 147 3.77 -14.20 13.17
CA ASP A 147 3.61 -15.10 14.32
C ASP A 147 2.16 -15.14 14.81
N MET A 148 1.52 -13.97 14.94
CA MET A 148 0.13 -13.86 15.39
C MET A 148 -0.85 -14.51 14.42
N MET A 149 -0.66 -14.32 13.11
CA MET A 149 -1.55 -14.85 12.07
C MET A 149 -1.18 -16.28 11.65
N GLY A 150 -0.07 -16.82 12.16
CA GLY A 150 0.44 -18.14 11.80
C GLY A 150 0.93 -18.23 10.36
N LEU A 151 1.51 -17.14 9.85
CA LEU A 151 2.12 -17.06 8.53
C LEU A 151 3.59 -17.44 8.62
N LYS A 152 4.06 -18.25 7.69
CA LYS A 152 5.47 -18.59 7.53
C LYS A 152 6.05 -17.85 6.34
N ARG A 153 7.38 -17.76 6.28
CA ARG A 153 8.05 -17.10 5.14
C ARG A 153 7.69 -17.75 3.80
N GLU A 154 7.49 -19.06 3.79
CA GLU A 154 7.09 -19.86 2.62
C GLU A 154 5.68 -19.53 2.11
N ASP A 155 4.81 -18.98 2.96
CA ASP A 155 3.46 -18.55 2.59
C ASP A 155 3.45 -17.21 1.85
N LEU A 156 4.56 -16.46 1.94
CA LEU A 156 4.69 -15.14 1.34
C LEU A 156 5.32 -15.22 -0.06
N ILE A 157 4.99 -14.24 -0.89
CA ILE A 157 5.59 -14.08 -2.22
C ILE A 157 7.11 -13.95 -2.13
N ASP A 158 7.79 -14.22 -3.24
CA ASP A 158 9.24 -14.09 -3.34
C ASP A 158 9.66 -12.62 -3.52
N GLY A 159 10.94 -12.32 -3.28
CA GLY A 159 11.49 -10.99 -3.45
C GLY A 159 11.17 -10.01 -2.33
N LEU A 160 10.73 -10.50 -1.16
CA LEU A 160 10.59 -9.70 0.05
C LEU A 160 11.88 -9.74 0.87
N ASP A 161 12.14 -8.67 1.60
CA ASP A 161 13.18 -8.65 2.62
C ASP A 161 12.86 -9.61 3.78
N GLU A 162 13.86 -9.86 4.63
CA GLU A 162 13.66 -10.67 5.82
C GLU A 162 12.65 -10.01 6.77
N PRO A 163 11.77 -10.82 7.38
CA PRO A 163 10.80 -10.31 8.33
C PRO A 163 11.46 -9.55 9.49
N ALA A 164 10.87 -8.45 9.90
CA ALA A 164 11.45 -7.60 10.92
C ALA A 164 10.42 -7.10 11.94
N GLY A 165 10.92 -6.64 13.08
CA GLY A 165 10.10 -6.05 14.14
C GLY A 165 9.91 -4.55 14.01
N ALA A 166 8.98 -3.99 14.79
CA ALA A 166 8.67 -2.56 14.82
C ALA A 166 9.89 -1.67 15.15
N THR A 167 10.83 -2.18 15.96
CA THR A 167 12.06 -1.45 16.31
C THR A 167 12.89 -1.12 15.06
N MET A 168 13.04 -2.09 14.15
CA MET A 168 13.75 -1.86 12.90
C MET A 168 13.00 -0.90 12.00
N ALA A 169 11.67 -1.05 11.88
CA ALA A 169 10.86 -0.16 11.07
C ALA A 169 10.93 1.30 11.55
N LEU A 170 10.91 1.53 12.86
CA LEU A 170 11.07 2.87 13.45
C LEU A 170 12.49 3.43 13.28
N ALA A 171 13.51 2.58 13.35
CA ALA A 171 14.88 3.00 13.07
C ALA A 171 15.05 3.46 11.61
N GLN A 172 14.43 2.78 10.66
CA GLN A 172 14.39 3.20 9.25
C GLN A 172 13.62 4.52 9.05
N ALA A 173 12.58 4.75 9.86
CA ALA A 173 11.76 5.96 9.79
C ALA A 173 12.46 7.21 10.34
N GLN A 174 13.60 7.07 11.01
CA GLN A 174 14.33 8.20 11.57
C GLN A 174 14.87 9.11 10.45
N GLY A 175 14.42 10.36 10.42
CA GLY A 175 14.80 11.33 9.39
C GLY A 175 14.17 11.08 8.02
N ALA A 176 13.24 10.13 7.90
CA ALA A 176 12.52 9.81 6.69
C ALA A 176 11.20 10.60 6.55
N ILE A 177 10.71 10.73 5.31
CA ILE A 177 9.28 10.97 5.10
C ILE A 177 8.55 9.71 5.55
N THR A 178 7.66 9.84 6.51
CA THR A 178 6.94 8.69 7.08
C THR A 178 5.46 8.80 6.76
N LEU A 179 4.91 7.73 6.18
CA LEU A 179 3.49 7.61 5.86
C LEU A 179 2.91 6.39 6.57
N PHE A 180 1.65 6.51 7.01
CA PHE A 180 0.90 5.42 7.62
C PHE A 180 -0.43 5.24 6.85
N ILE A 181 -0.58 4.14 6.10
CA ILE A 181 -1.67 3.89 5.13
C ILE A 181 -2.38 2.57 5.42
#